data_a5d8440df86ce681bc9e995fb8316c0b
#
_entry.id   a5d8440df86ce681bc9e995fb8316c0b
#
_cell.length_a   1.000
_cell.length_b   1.000
_cell.length_c   1.000
_cell.angle_alpha   90.00
_cell.angle_beta   90.00
_cell.angle_gamma   90.00
#
_symmetry.space_group_name_H-M   'P 1'
#
loop_
_entity.id
_entity.type
_entity.pdbx_description
1 polymer ?
#
loop_
_entity_poly.entity_id
_entity_poly.type
_entity_poly.pdbx_seq_one_letter_code
_entity_poly.pdbx_strand_id
1 'polypeptide(L)'
;MSTVIAVKADYQQKKAAVLAALSSSGPSTRGVRSGLRQLAGLADDCLRALWDLAGLSAPLALVAVGGFGRGELFPYSDVDVLVLAPNGQSPDADPITQARIEVFISSCWDCGLEIGSSVRTLAECLAEADKDVTVQTSLLESRWVAGDAKLYKLFAADYAKAIDPNAFFVAKTLEMRQRHTKFENTPYALEPNCKESPGGLRDLQVVLWVAKAAGLGRSWDELARKGLVTSFEVSQIKRNESLLSLIRARLHLHAHRREDRLVFDLQTAVAESFGYTATQGQGGTDKTKVRARPSETLMRRYYWAAKAVAQLNQILLLNIEERLNPSTHTLRPINARFHDKAGMLEVASDDLYLHQPHAVLETFLLYQTTVGIKGLSARTLRALYNARKVMDGAFRRDP
;
A
#
# COMPACT_ATOMS: atom_id res chain seq x y z
N MET A 1 11.94 38.35 -4.96
CA MET A 1 11.87 37.19 -5.89
C MET A 1 12.51 35.98 -5.22
N SER A 2 11.78 34.89 -5.08
CA SER A 2 12.38 33.63 -4.63
C SER A 2 13.38 33.15 -5.67
N THR A 3 14.54 32.71 -5.25
CA THR A 3 15.54 32.08 -6.12
C THR A 3 15.51 30.58 -5.87
N VAL A 4 16.00 29.75 -6.81
CA VAL A 4 16.15 28.30 -6.62
C VAL A 4 16.94 27.99 -5.35
N ILE A 5 17.95 28.79 -5.03
CA ILE A 5 18.76 28.68 -3.80
C ILE A 5 17.90 28.84 -2.54
N ALA A 6 17.01 29.83 -2.52
CA ALA A 6 16.12 30.06 -1.37
C ALA A 6 15.09 28.93 -1.22
N VAL A 7 14.51 28.45 -2.32
CA VAL A 7 13.59 27.32 -2.32
C VAL A 7 14.28 26.04 -1.81
N LYS A 8 15.51 25.77 -2.26
CA LYS A 8 16.33 24.66 -1.79
C LYS A 8 16.58 24.72 -0.29
N ALA A 9 17.03 25.88 0.22
CA ALA A 9 17.35 26.06 1.64
C ALA A 9 16.12 25.82 2.53
N ASP A 10 14.97 26.39 2.16
CA ASP A 10 13.70 26.23 2.89
C ASP A 10 13.24 24.76 2.89
N TYR A 11 13.24 24.12 1.71
CA TYR A 11 12.87 22.71 1.57
C TYR A 11 13.75 21.80 2.42
N GLN A 12 15.08 21.95 2.32
CA GLN A 12 16.03 21.10 3.04
C GLN A 12 15.93 21.29 4.56
N GLN A 13 15.78 22.51 5.04
CA GLN A 13 15.60 22.80 6.46
C GLN A 13 14.34 22.12 7.02
N LYS A 14 13.20 22.32 6.36
CA LYS A 14 11.93 21.73 6.79
C LYS A 14 11.94 20.21 6.70
N LYS A 15 12.51 19.65 5.62
CA LYS A 15 12.69 18.20 5.43
C LYS A 15 13.50 17.62 6.59
N ALA A 16 14.63 18.22 6.95
CA ALA A 16 15.47 17.75 8.06
C ALA A 16 14.72 17.68 9.38
N ALA A 17 13.87 18.66 9.68
CA ALA A 17 13.05 18.66 10.89
C ALA A 17 12.05 17.49 10.93
N VAL A 18 11.39 17.17 9.81
CA VAL A 18 10.47 16.03 9.72
C VAL A 18 11.21 14.71 9.85
N LEU A 19 12.39 14.58 9.21
CA LEU A 19 13.21 13.38 9.31
C LEU A 19 13.69 13.14 10.75
N ALA A 20 14.11 14.17 11.46
CA ALA A 20 14.47 14.10 12.87
C ALA A 20 13.31 13.62 13.75
N ALA A 21 12.10 14.14 13.52
CA ALA A 21 10.90 13.71 14.25
C ALA A 21 10.54 12.24 13.97
N LEU A 22 10.69 11.75 12.74
CA LEU A 22 10.47 10.34 12.38
C LEU A 22 11.53 9.42 13.02
N SER A 23 12.77 9.87 13.13
CA SER A 23 13.86 9.13 13.77
C SER A 23 13.65 8.99 15.28
N SER A 24 13.19 10.05 15.96
CA SER A 24 13.09 10.13 17.42
C SER A 24 11.77 9.59 18.00
N SER A 25 10.81 9.17 17.18
CA SER A 25 9.44 8.81 17.63
C SER A 25 9.34 7.56 18.52
N GLY A 26 10.47 6.88 18.84
CA GLY A 26 10.49 5.66 19.66
C GLY A 26 9.65 4.52 19.07
N PRO A 27 9.04 3.64 19.87
CA PRO A 27 8.24 2.51 19.38
C PRO A 27 6.84 2.91 18.86
N SER A 28 6.48 4.19 18.98
CA SER A 28 5.16 4.68 18.61
C SER A 28 5.02 4.80 17.08
N THR A 29 4.00 4.15 16.53
CA THR A 29 3.60 4.33 15.13
C THR A 29 2.69 5.54 14.93
N ARG A 30 2.31 6.24 16.02
CA ARG A 30 1.54 7.48 15.94
C ARG A 30 2.39 8.54 15.25
N GLY A 31 1.79 9.25 14.34
CA GLY A 31 2.49 10.34 13.63
C GLY A 31 3.26 9.92 12.38
N VAL A 32 3.58 8.63 12.14
CA VAL A 32 4.31 8.24 10.92
C VAL A 32 3.57 8.69 9.65
N ARG A 33 2.27 8.48 9.59
CA ARG A 33 1.44 8.91 8.44
C ARG A 33 1.42 10.43 8.30
N SER A 34 1.38 11.16 9.42
CA SER A 34 1.49 12.62 9.42
C SER A 34 2.84 13.08 8.90
N GLY A 35 3.93 12.46 9.34
CA GLY A 35 5.28 12.76 8.86
C GLY A 35 5.46 12.50 7.35
N LEU A 36 4.93 11.37 6.85
CA LEU A 36 4.99 11.07 5.41
C LEU A 36 4.16 12.07 4.58
N ARG A 37 3.02 12.53 5.09
CA ARG A 37 2.20 13.57 4.45
C ARG A 37 2.89 14.95 4.51
N GLN A 38 3.56 15.26 5.62
CA GLN A 38 4.34 16.49 5.72
C GLN A 38 5.48 16.51 4.71
N LEU A 39 6.21 15.39 4.54
CA LEU A 39 7.23 15.28 3.49
C LEU A 39 6.66 15.48 2.10
N ALA A 40 5.49 14.89 1.81
CA ALA A 40 4.81 15.09 0.53
C ALA A 40 4.37 16.54 0.34
N GLY A 41 3.83 17.19 1.38
CA GLY A 41 3.46 18.61 1.34
C GLY A 41 4.64 19.54 1.11
N LEU A 42 5.78 19.27 1.73
CA LEU A 42 7.01 20.03 1.50
C LEU A 42 7.52 19.88 0.06
N ALA A 43 7.42 18.66 -0.50
CA ALA A 43 7.74 18.44 -1.91
C ALA A 43 6.76 19.18 -2.83
N ASP A 44 5.46 19.18 -2.53
CA ASP A 44 4.46 19.96 -3.28
C ASP A 44 4.78 21.45 -3.28
N ASP A 45 5.12 22.02 -2.13
CA ASP A 45 5.43 23.45 -2.01
C ASP A 45 6.72 23.81 -2.78
N CYS A 46 7.74 22.94 -2.72
CA CYS A 46 8.96 23.08 -3.50
C CYS A 46 8.64 23.01 -5.01
N LEU A 47 7.89 22.03 -5.46
CA LEU A 47 7.49 21.86 -6.86
C LEU A 47 6.71 23.07 -7.39
N ARG A 48 5.76 23.62 -6.61
CA ARG A 48 4.99 24.82 -6.98
C ARG A 48 5.91 26.03 -7.18
N ALA A 49 6.81 26.25 -6.22
CA ALA A 49 7.75 27.37 -6.30
C ALA A 49 8.68 27.26 -7.51
N LEU A 50 9.18 26.05 -7.83
CA LEU A 50 10.02 25.81 -9.00
C LEU A 50 9.26 25.91 -10.31
N TRP A 51 7.99 25.47 -10.35
CA TRP A 51 7.10 25.61 -11.49
C TRP A 51 6.86 27.06 -11.86
N ASP A 52 6.61 27.91 -10.86
CA ASP A 52 6.43 29.35 -11.04
C ASP A 52 7.74 30.04 -11.48
N LEU A 53 8.88 29.65 -10.90
CA LEU A 53 10.19 30.17 -11.28
C LEU A 53 10.60 29.82 -12.72
N ALA A 54 10.21 28.64 -13.21
CA ALA A 54 10.43 28.22 -14.59
C ALA A 54 9.48 28.94 -15.59
N GLY A 55 8.53 29.73 -15.09
CA GLY A 55 7.54 30.43 -15.91
C GLY A 55 6.52 29.50 -16.56
N LEU A 56 6.31 28.32 -15.96
CA LEU A 56 5.29 27.36 -16.39
C LEU A 56 3.91 27.76 -15.83
N SER A 57 2.88 27.61 -16.65
CA SER A 57 1.51 27.99 -16.31
C SER A 57 0.50 27.26 -17.21
N ALA A 58 -0.76 27.68 -17.20
CA ALA A 58 -1.74 27.22 -18.17
C ALA A 58 -1.21 27.43 -19.63
N PRO A 59 -1.49 26.48 -20.54
CA PRO A 59 -2.44 25.38 -20.41
C PRO A 59 -1.84 24.07 -19.83
N LEU A 60 -0.64 24.08 -19.28
CA LEU A 60 -0.03 22.90 -18.69
C LEU A 60 -0.49 22.67 -17.24
N ALA A 61 -0.52 21.42 -16.82
CA ALA A 61 -0.75 21.05 -15.43
C ALA A 61 0.38 20.14 -14.90
N LEU A 62 0.84 20.42 -13.68
CA LEU A 62 1.74 19.54 -12.94
C LEU A 62 0.91 18.60 -12.07
N VAL A 63 1.11 17.31 -12.25
CA VAL A 63 0.35 16.25 -11.62
C VAL A 63 1.29 15.30 -10.89
N ALA A 64 1.09 15.11 -9.59
CA ALA A 64 1.74 14.04 -8.83
C ALA A 64 1.11 12.70 -9.20
N VAL A 65 1.93 11.68 -9.44
CA VAL A 65 1.47 10.34 -9.85
C VAL A 65 2.10 9.25 -8.98
N GLY A 66 1.64 8.02 -9.11
CA GLY A 66 2.19 6.88 -8.39
C GLY A 66 2.21 7.07 -6.87
N GLY A 67 3.33 6.72 -6.24
CA GLY A 67 3.50 6.83 -4.79
C GLY A 67 3.31 8.24 -4.23
N PHE A 68 3.84 9.23 -4.92
CA PHE A 68 3.71 10.63 -4.56
C PHE A 68 2.29 11.17 -4.76
N GLY A 69 1.57 10.64 -5.74
CA GLY A 69 0.16 10.98 -6.00
C GLY A 69 -0.78 10.68 -4.82
N ARG A 70 -0.46 9.68 -3.96
CA ARG A 70 -1.20 9.40 -2.73
C ARG A 70 -1.07 10.47 -1.65
N GLY A 71 -0.17 11.44 -1.82
CA GLY A 71 0.13 12.45 -0.81
C GLY A 71 0.95 11.91 0.36
N GLU A 72 1.75 10.89 0.12
CA GLU A 72 2.69 10.33 1.09
C GLU A 72 4.07 10.18 0.43
N LEU A 73 5.11 10.63 1.13
CA LEU A 73 6.50 10.53 0.64
C LEU A 73 7.38 9.93 1.73
N PHE A 74 8.11 8.86 1.40
CA PHE A 74 9.12 8.31 2.31
C PHE A 74 10.44 9.10 2.21
N PRO A 75 11.31 9.07 3.24
CA PRO A 75 12.48 9.96 3.36
C PRO A 75 13.37 10.07 2.11
N TYR A 76 13.57 8.98 1.41
CA TYR A 76 14.42 8.88 0.22
C TYR A 76 13.69 8.23 -0.96
N SER A 77 12.37 8.44 -1.08
CA SER A 77 11.59 7.97 -2.24
C SER A 77 11.57 9.00 -3.33
N ASP A 78 11.47 8.50 -4.56
CA ASP A 78 11.31 9.30 -5.77
C ASP A 78 10.01 10.12 -5.70
N VAL A 79 10.03 11.28 -6.34
CA VAL A 79 8.89 12.19 -6.53
C VAL A 79 8.43 12.06 -7.98
N ASP A 80 7.43 11.22 -8.21
CA ASP A 80 6.90 10.95 -9.54
C ASP A 80 5.92 12.05 -9.97
N VAL A 81 6.20 12.72 -11.09
CA VAL A 81 5.33 13.78 -11.64
C VAL A 81 5.05 13.59 -13.13
N LEU A 82 3.92 14.07 -13.53
CA LEU A 82 3.47 14.17 -14.92
C LEU A 82 3.25 15.65 -15.25
N VAL A 83 3.93 16.16 -16.26
CA VAL A 83 3.55 17.41 -16.94
C VAL A 83 2.49 17.06 -17.95
N LEU A 84 1.25 17.41 -17.64
CA LEU A 84 0.09 17.15 -18.49
C LEU A 84 -0.13 18.31 -19.45
N ALA A 85 -0.24 18.02 -20.74
CA ALA A 85 -0.53 18.97 -21.79
C ALA A 85 -1.90 18.70 -22.42
N PRO A 86 -2.58 19.72 -22.97
CA PRO A 86 -3.81 19.52 -23.76
C PRO A 86 -3.50 18.76 -25.05
N ASN A 87 -4.52 18.06 -25.57
CA ASN A 87 -4.40 17.37 -26.85
C ASN A 87 -4.08 18.37 -27.97
N GLY A 88 -3.19 17.97 -28.88
CA GLY A 88 -2.77 18.82 -29.99
C GLY A 88 -1.73 19.90 -29.64
N GLN A 89 -1.31 20.00 -28.38
CA GLN A 89 -0.30 20.92 -27.90
C GLN A 89 0.82 20.14 -27.18
N SER A 90 1.52 19.27 -27.94
CA SER A 90 2.68 18.58 -27.39
C SER A 90 3.75 19.61 -27.04
N PRO A 91 4.31 19.62 -25.82
CA PRO A 91 5.39 20.50 -25.43
C PRO A 91 6.63 20.38 -26.33
N ASP A 92 6.86 19.22 -26.93
CA ASP A 92 7.95 18.97 -27.87
C ASP A 92 7.86 19.80 -29.16
N ALA A 93 6.66 20.29 -29.48
CA ALA A 93 6.41 21.14 -30.64
C ALA A 93 6.69 22.64 -30.37
N ASP A 94 6.87 23.04 -29.10
CA ASP A 94 7.20 24.40 -28.69
C ASP A 94 8.53 24.45 -27.94
N PRO A 95 9.64 24.89 -28.61
CA PRO A 95 10.97 24.92 -27.98
C PRO A 95 11.04 25.78 -26.71
N ILE A 96 10.21 26.80 -26.58
CA ILE A 96 10.20 27.66 -25.38
C ILE A 96 9.61 26.90 -24.21
N THR A 97 8.50 26.23 -24.39
CA THR A 97 7.87 25.40 -23.36
C THR A 97 8.76 24.22 -22.96
N GLN A 98 9.39 23.56 -23.95
CA GLN A 98 10.36 22.49 -23.69
C GLN A 98 11.52 22.98 -22.82
N ALA A 99 12.15 24.10 -23.16
CA ALA A 99 13.24 24.68 -22.38
C ALA A 99 12.83 25.02 -20.94
N ARG A 100 11.62 25.53 -20.74
CA ARG A 100 11.06 25.81 -19.39
C ARG A 100 10.87 24.53 -18.58
N ILE A 101 10.36 23.45 -19.21
CA ILE A 101 10.22 22.14 -18.56
C ILE A 101 11.59 21.59 -18.16
N GLU A 102 12.60 21.68 -19.01
CA GLU A 102 13.98 21.26 -18.73
C GLU A 102 14.57 22.03 -17.53
N VAL A 103 14.37 23.36 -17.50
CA VAL A 103 14.79 24.22 -16.37
C VAL A 103 14.05 23.79 -15.08
N PHE A 104 12.76 23.49 -15.14
CA PHE A 104 11.99 23.01 -14.00
C PHE A 104 12.56 21.70 -13.46
N ILE A 105 12.77 20.70 -14.34
CA ILE A 105 13.29 19.38 -13.96
C ILE A 105 14.69 19.50 -13.34
N SER A 106 15.61 20.25 -13.96
CA SER A 106 16.96 20.45 -13.42
C SER A 106 16.94 21.16 -12.06
N SER A 107 16.07 22.17 -11.89
CA SER A 107 15.89 22.87 -10.61
C SER A 107 15.36 21.94 -9.51
N CYS A 108 14.53 20.94 -9.83
CA CYS A 108 14.10 19.91 -8.88
C CYS A 108 15.28 19.08 -8.38
N TRP A 109 16.16 18.61 -9.29
CA TRP A 109 17.37 17.90 -8.91
C TRP A 109 18.31 18.76 -8.07
N ASP A 110 18.48 20.03 -8.42
CA ASP A 110 19.29 20.99 -7.66
C ASP A 110 18.76 21.20 -6.24
N CYS A 111 17.44 21.14 -6.03
CA CYS A 111 16.81 21.20 -4.72
C CYS A 111 16.93 19.89 -3.92
N GLY A 112 17.39 18.80 -4.54
CA GLY A 112 17.51 17.48 -3.90
C GLY A 112 16.19 16.70 -3.90
N LEU A 113 15.33 16.95 -4.88
CA LEU A 113 14.19 16.10 -5.21
C LEU A 113 14.64 15.10 -6.28
N GLU A 114 14.63 13.80 -5.92
CA GLU A 114 14.81 12.72 -6.89
C GLU A 114 13.52 12.59 -7.71
N ILE A 115 13.45 13.34 -8.83
CA ILE A 115 12.23 13.44 -9.61
C ILE A 115 12.19 12.40 -10.73
N GLY A 116 11.11 11.61 -10.78
CA GLY A 116 10.69 10.84 -11.94
C GLY A 116 9.68 11.65 -12.74
N SER A 117 10.05 12.13 -13.93
CA SER A 117 9.17 12.99 -14.71
C SER A 117 8.74 12.35 -16.04
N SER A 118 7.51 12.64 -16.44
CA SER A 118 7.01 12.38 -17.78
C SER A 118 6.24 13.59 -18.29
N VAL A 119 6.26 13.80 -19.61
CA VAL A 119 5.52 14.87 -20.29
C VAL A 119 4.60 14.18 -21.27
N ARG A 120 3.30 14.38 -21.15
CA ARG A 120 2.30 13.71 -22.00
C ARG A 120 1.06 14.56 -22.20
N THR A 121 0.44 14.43 -23.35
CA THR A 121 -0.91 14.88 -23.57
C THR A 121 -1.92 13.94 -22.90
N LEU A 122 -3.17 14.38 -22.78
CA LEU A 122 -4.26 13.54 -22.25
C LEU A 122 -4.44 12.25 -23.06
N ALA A 123 -4.39 12.34 -24.39
CA ALA A 123 -4.54 11.17 -25.27
C ALA A 123 -3.38 10.17 -25.09
N GLU A 124 -2.14 10.65 -24.97
CA GLU A 124 -0.97 9.80 -24.71
C GLU A 124 -1.05 9.11 -23.35
N CYS A 125 -1.55 9.81 -22.31
CA CYS A 125 -1.78 9.18 -21.02
C CYS A 125 -2.73 7.99 -21.10
N LEU A 126 -3.85 8.12 -21.82
CA LEU A 126 -4.81 7.04 -22.00
C LEU A 126 -4.22 5.89 -22.84
N ALA A 127 -3.51 6.20 -23.92
CA ALA A 127 -2.89 5.20 -24.77
C ALA A 127 -1.78 4.39 -24.06
N GLU A 128 -1.00 5.04 -23.20
CA GLU A 128 0.03 4.35 -22.41
C GLU A 128 -0.58 3.52 -21.26
N ALA A 129 -1.66 4.02 -20.65
CA ALA A 129 -2.37 3.28 -19.62
C ALA A 129 -3.01 1.98 -20.16
N ASP A 130 -3.45 1.98 -21.40
CA ASP A 130 -4.03 0.79 -22.05
C ASP A 130 -2.99 -0.34 -22.27
N LYS A 131 -1.71 0.03 -22.42
CA LYS A 131 -0.62 -0.92 -22.69
C LYS A 131 0.02 -1.50 -21.42
N ASP A 132 0.03 -0.73 -20.31
CA ASP A 132 0.79 -1.08 -19.11
C ASP A 132 -0.02 -0.79 -17.84
N VAL A 133 -0.34 -1.86 -17.09
CA VAL A 133 -1.04 -1.78 -15.80
C VAL A 133 -0.27 -0.98 -14.75
N THR A 134 1.06 -0.84 -14.88
CA THR A 134 1.88 -0.02 -13.97
C THR A 134 1.63 1.46 -14.23
N VAL A 135 1.61 1.87 -15.50
CA VAL A 135 1.23 3.23 -15.91
C VAL A 135 -0.21 3.50 -15.51
N GLN A 136 -1.11 2.55 -15.77
CA GLN A 136 -2.52 2.65 -15.37
C GLN A 136 -2.65 2.87 -13.85
N THR A 137 -1.92 2.12 -13.04
CA THR A 137 -1.91 2.28 -11.59
C THR A 137 -1.35 3.64 -11.16
N SER A 138 -0.28 4.09 -11.80
CA SER A 138 0.35 5.39 -11.51
C SER A 138 -0.63 6.55 -11.77
N LEU A 139 -1.32 6.53 -12.89
CA LEU A 139 -2.34 7.53 -13.25
C LEU A 139 -3.60 7.43 -12.36
N LEU A 140 -3.98 6.23 -11.92
CA LEU A 140 -5.07 6.04 -10.97
C LEU A 140 -4.82 6.79 -9.65
N GLU A 141 -3.57 6.95 -9.24
CA GLU A 141 -3.17 7.68 -8.03
C GLU A 141 -2.86 9.16 -8.27
N SER A 142 -3.20 9.68 -9.45
CA SER A 142 -2.91 11.07 -9.81
C SER A 142 -3.55 12.09 -8.87
N ARG A 143 -2.82 13.21 -8.67
CA ARG A 143 -3.24 14.37 -7.88
C ARG A 143 -2.67 15.65 -8.48
N TRP A 144 -3.51 16.68 -8.62
CA TRP A 144 -3.09 18.00 -9.07
C TRP A 144 -2.11 18.65 -8.08
N VAL A 145 -1.05 19.27 -8.61
CA VAL A 145 -0.05 20.02 -7.84
C VAL A 145 -0.02 21.50 -8.22
N ALA A 146 0.09 21.81 -9.52
CA ALA A 146 0.19 23.19 -10.02
C ALA A 146 -0.36 23.32 -11.45
N GLY A 147 -0.41 24.52 -12.01
CA GLY A 147 -0.83 24.80 -13.37
C GLY A 147 -2.36 24.67 -13.57
N ASP A 148 -2.80 24.25 -14.75
CA ASP A 148 -4.23 24.22 -15.14
C ASP A 148 -5.02 23.11 -14.42
N ALA A 149 -5.76 23.50 -13.40
CA ALA A 149 -6.64 22.60 -12.65
C ALA A 149 -7.83 22.09 -13.49
N LYS A 150 -8.24 22.83 -14.56
CA LYS A 150 -9.35 22.40 -15.44
C LYS A 150 -8.89 21.24 -16.33
N LEU A 151 -7.68 21.36 -16.89
CA LEU A 151 -7.05 20.28 -17.65
C LEU A 151 -6.94 19.01 -16.82
N TYR A 152 -6.43 19.12 -15.57
CA TYR A 152 -6.36 17.98 -14.68
C TYR A 152 -7.73 17.33 -14.38
N LYS A 153 -8.78 18.15 -14.14
CA LYS A 153 -10.12 17.63 -13.90
C LYS A 153 -10.69 16.89 -15.11
N LEU A 154 -10.43 17.41 -16.32
CA LEU A 154 -10.80 16.74 -17.57
C LEU A 154 -10.10 15.39 -17.68
N PHE A 155 -8.77 15.38 -17.50
CA PHE A 155 -7.97 14.16 -17.49
C PHE A 155 -8.52 13.13 -16.49
N ALA A 156 -8.74 13.52 -15.23
CA ALA A 156 -9.21 12.62 -14.19
C ALA A 156 -10.59 12.03 -14.50
N ALA A 157 -11.49 12.81 -15.12
CA ALA A 157 -12.81 12.36 -15.52
C ALA A 157 -12.75 11.36 -16.70
N ASP A 158 -11.94 11.65 -17.72
CA ASP A 158 -11.81 10.79 -18.89
C ASP A 158 -11.06 9.51 -18.55
N TYR A 159 -10.02 9.60 -17.73
CA TYR A 159 -9.31 8.44 -17.21
C TYR A 159 -10.22 7.50 -16.39
N ALA A 160 -11.08 8.07 -15.53
CA ALA A 160 -12.03 7.28 -14.75
C ALA A 160 -13.06 6.53 -15.60
N LYS A 161 -13.38 7.03 -16.81
CA LYS A 161 -14.28 6.35 -17.77
C LYS A 161 -13.54 5.28 -18.58
N ALA A 162 -12.24 5.48 -18.84
CA ALA A 162 -11.45 4.60 -19.68
C ALA A 162 -11.02 3.30 -18.96
N ILE A 163 -10.99 3.30 -17.63
CA ILE A 163 -10.57 2.13 -16.86
C ILE A 163 -11.65 1.05 -16.87
N ASP A 164 -11.29 -0.17 -17.31
CA ASP A 164 -12.11 -1.37 -17.13
C ASP A 164 -11.78 -2.00 -15.78
N PRO A 165 -12.72 -2.02 -14.81
CA PRO A 165 -12.45 -2.57 -13.48
C PRO A 165 -12.10 -4.06 -13.47
N ASN A 166 -12.71 -4.87 -14.36
CA ASN A 166 -12.44 -6.31 -14.44
C ASN A 166 -11.06 -6.59 -15.04
N ALA A 167 -10.73 -5.96 -16.16
CA ALA A 167 -9.42 -6.08 -16.79
C ALA A 167 -8.31 -5.60 -15.83
N PHE A 168 -8.52 -4.46 -15.15
CA PHE A 168 -7.58 -3.95 -14.15
C PHE A 168 -7.39 -4.89 -12.97
N PHE A 169 -8.48 -5.47 -12.43
CA PHE A 169 -8.42 -6.46 -11.35
C PHE A 169 -7.58 -7.67 -11.74
N VAL A 170 -7.84 -8.26 -12.92
CA VAL A 170 -7.11 -9.42 -13.43
C VAL A 170 -5.63 -9.10 -13.62
N ALA A 171 -5.31 -8.00 -14.31
CA ALA A 171 -3.93 -7.61 -14.56
C ALA A 171 -3.16 -7.31 -13.25
N LYS A 172 -3.81 -6.63 -12.31
CA LYS A 172 -3.18 -6.23 -11.03
C LYS A 172 -2.98 -7.40 -10.08
N THR A 173 -3.90 -8.35 -10.05
CA THR A 173 -3.75 -9.58 -9.26
C THR A 173 -2.68 -10.50 -9.87
N LEU A 174 -2.56 -10.56 -11.21
CA LEU A 174 -1.48 -11.28 -11.87
C LEU A 174 -0.11 -10.67 -11.55
N GLU A 175 0.05 -9.35 -11.68
CA GLU A 175 1.27 -8.63 -11.28
C GLU A 175 1.64 -8.91 -9.81
N MET A 176 0.66 -8.88 -8.91
CA MET A 176 0.86 -9.20 -7.50
C MET A 176 1.40 -10.62 -7.31
N ARG A 177 0.82 -11.62 -8.00
CA ARG A 177 1.29 -13.02 -7.92
C ARG A 177 2.71 -13.17 -8.45
N GLN A 178 3.03 -12.54 -9.59
CA GLN A 178 4.39 -12.54 -10.16
C GLN A 178 5.39 -11.89 -9.21
N ARG A 179 5.01 -10.78 -8.56
CA ARG A 179 5.81 -10.13 -7.53
C ARG A 179 6.03 -11.04 -6.32
N HIS A 180 4.98 -11.69 -5.81
CA HIS A 180 5.10 -12.63 -4.69
C HIS A 180 6.06 -13.78 -5.01
N THR A 181 6.03 -14.31 -6.24
CA THR A 181 6.97 -15.36 -6.67
C THR A 181 8.43 -14.91 -6.57
N LYS A 182 8.75 -13.65 -6.91
CA LYS A 182 10.10 -13.08 -6.76
C LYS A 182 10.57 -13.04 -5.30
N PHE A 183 9.65 -13.09 -4.35
CA PHE A 183 9.89 -13.10 -2.91
C PHE A 183 9.48 -14.43 -2.26
N GLU A 184 9.66 -15.54 -2.98
CA GLU A 184 9.49 -16.93 -2.50
C GLU A 184 8.08 -17.24 -1.99
N ASN A 185 7.09 -16.44 -2.32
CA ASN A 185 5.68 -16.55 -1.88
C ASN A 185 5.52 -16.59 -0.34
N THR A 186 6.47 -16.05 0.42
CA THR A 186 6.45 -16.09 1.87
C THR A 186 6.60 -14.71 2.52
N PRO A 187 5.83 -14.41 3.57
CA PRO A 187 6.05 -13.23 4.39
C PRO A 187 7.18 -13.40 5.42
N TYR A 188 7.80 -14.59 5.48
CA TYR A 188 8.76 -14.97 6.53
C TYR A 188 10.22 -15.00 6.05
N ALA A 189 10.54 -14.33 4.95
CA ALA A 189 11.94 -14.19 4.51
C ALA A 189 12.79 -13.57 5.61
N LEU A 190 14.06 -13.99 5.71
CA LEU A 190 14.99 -13.48 6.72
C LEU A 190 15.34 -12.01 6.54
N GLU A 191 15.37 -11.56 5.28
CA GLU A 191 15.58 -10.17 4.86
C GLU A 191 14.42 -9.69 3.99
N PRO A 192 13.23 -9.48 4.56
CA PRO A 192 12.05 -9.17 3.78
C PRO A 192 12.08 -7.74 3.22
N ASN A 193 11.45 -7.54 2.08
CA ASN A 193 11.19 -6.21 1.55
C ASN A 193 9.88 -5.67 2.12
N CYS A 194 9.92 -4.61 2.92
CA CYS A 194 8.78 -4.02 3.63
C CYS A 194 7.67 -3.51 2.70
N LYS A 195 8.01 -3.23 1.45
CA LYS A 195 7.10 -2.74 0.42
C LYS A 195 6.57 -3.88 -0.46
N GLU A 196 7.47 -4.70 -1.01
CA GLU A 196 7.16 -5.59 -2.13
C GLU A 196 6.97 -7.07 -1.73
N SER A 197 7.52 -7.55 -0.59
CA SER A 197 7.33 -8.94 -0.14
C SER A 197 5.86 -9.24 0.17
N PRO A 198 5.42 -10.51 0.12
CA PRO A 198 4.08 -10.91 0.56
C PRO A 198 3.78 -10.36 1.96
N GLY A 199 2.62 -9.71 2.10
CA GLY A 199 2.25 -9.00 3.33
C GLY A 199 2.91 -7.65 3.54
N GLY A 200 3.65 -7.12 2.57
CA GLY A 200 4.21 -5.77 2.57
C GLY A 200 3.19 -4.68 2.24
N LEU A 201 3.64 -3.43 2.24
CA LEU A 201 2.77 -2.27 1.99
C LEU A 201 2.08 -2.31 0.62
N ARG A 202 2.73 -2.91 -0.39
CA ARG A 202 2.18 -3.02 -1.74
C ARG A 202 0.91 -3.86 -1.78
N ASP A 203 0.79 -4.87 -0.94
CA ASP A 203 -0.41 -5.71 -0.88
C ASP A 203 -1.64 -4.90 -0.43
N LEU A 204 -1.48 -4.01 0.55
CA LEU A 204 -2.53 -3.08 0.97
C LEU A 204 -2.89 -2.08 -0.14
N GLN A 205 -1.88 -1.60 -0.86
CA GLN A 205 -2.08 -0.69 -2.00
C GLN A 205 -2.85 -1.38 -3.13
N VAL A 206 -2.55 -2.64 -3.45
CA VAL A 206 -3.29 -3.40 -4.48
C VAL A 206 -4.78 -3.44 -4.17
N VAL A 207 -5.17 -3.73 -2.94
CA VAL A 207 -6.59 -3.72 -2.53
C VAL A 207 -7.24 -2.36 -2.77
N LEU A 208 -6.56 -1.27 -2.37
CA LEU A 208 -7.10 0.09 -2.57
C LEU A 208 -7.19 0.47 -4.05
N TRP A 209 -6.23 0.04 -4.88
CA TRP A 209 -6.24 0.31 -6.32
C TRP A 209 -7.39 -0.38 -7.03
N VAL A 210 -7.56 -1.69 -6.79
CA VAL A 210 -8.66 -2.44 -7.42
C VAL A 210 -10.02 -1.97 -6.90
N ALA A 211 -10.13 -1.61 -5.62
CA ALA A 211 -11.35 -1.03 -5.07
C ALA A 211 -11.67 0.35 -5.69
N LYS A 212 -10.64 1.19 -5.91
CA LYS A 212 -10.79 2.51 -6.54
C LYS A 212 -11.20 2.37 -8.00
N ALA A 213 -10.55 1.49 -8.77
CA ALA A 213 -10.89 1.21 -10.16
C ALA A 213 -12.33 0.68 -10.30
N ALA A 214 -12.77 -0.16 -9.36
CA ALA A 214 -14.13 -0.70 -9.30
C ALA A 214 -15.20 0.29 -8.76
N GLY A 215 -14.83 1.52 -8.43
CA GLY A 215 -15.76 2.50 -7.83
C GLY A 215 -16.25 2.12 -6.41
N LEU A 216 -15.60 1.14 -5.78
CA LEU A 216 -15.99 0.65 -4.44
C LEU A 216 -15.49 1.55 -3.30
N GLY A 217 -14.52 2.42 -3.53
CA GLY A 217 -14.02 3.37 -2.54
C GLY A 217 -12.53 3.69 -2.73
N ARG A 218 -12.07 4.76 -2.06
CA ARG A 218 -10.71 5.31 -2.18
C ARG A 218 -9.92 5.21 -0.87
N SER A 219 -10.55 4.76 0.20
CA SER A 219 -9.94 4.65 1.54
C SER A 219 -10.55 3.50 2.33
N TRP A 220 -9.82 3.02 3.33
CA TRP A 220 -10.31 1.97 4.22
C TRP A 220 -11.64 2.31 4.89
N ASP A 221 -11.84 3.59 5.25
CA ASP A 221 -13.08 4.05 5.88
C ASP A 221 -14.26 4.06 4.88
N GLU A 222 -14.01 4.36 3.61
CA GLU A 222 -15.02 4.25 2.56
C GLU A 222 -15.39 2.79 2.28
N LEU A 223 -14.39 1.90 2.24
CA LEU A 223 -14.62 0.47 2.07
C LEU A 223 -15.44 -0.11 3.24
N ALA A 224 -15.21 0.38 4.46
CA ALA A 224 -15.99 0.00 5.63
C ALA A 224 -17.45 0.48 5.51
N ARG A 225 -17.68 1.71 5.12
CA ARG A 225 -19.04 2.24 4.90
C ARG A 225 -19.83 1.46 3.83
N LYS A 226 -19.13 0.91 2.84
CA LYS A 226 -19.73 0.06 1.80
C LYS A 226 -19.77 -1.43 2.15
N GLY A 227 -19.39 -1.81 3.39
CA GLY A 227 -19.44 -3.17 3.89
C GLY A 227 -18.44 -4.14 3.27
N LEU A 228 -17.37 -3.63 2.63
CA LEU A 228 -16.27 -4.46 2.12
C LEU A 228 -15.31 -4.90 3.21
N VAL A 229 -15.12 -4.06 4.21
CA VAL A 229 -14.26 -4.26 5.38
C VAL A 229 -15.06 -3.98 6.64
N THR A 230 -14.81 -4.71 7.71
CA THR A 230 -15.35 -4.40 9.01
C THR A 230 -14.53 -3.31 9.70
N SER A 231 -15.11 -2.58 10.67
CA SER A 231 -14.37 -1.57 11.45
C SER A 231 -13.18 -2.18 12.20
N PHE A 232 -13.29 -3.44 12.61
CA PHE A 232 -12.19 -4.18 13.23
C PHE A 232 -11.06 -4.43 12.24
N GLU A 233 -11.35 -4.90 11.02
CA GLU A 233 -10.36 -5.11 9.96
C GLU A 233 -9.67 -3.80 9.60
N VAL A 234 -10.42 -2.68 9.47
CA VAL A 234 -9.84 -1.34 9.23
C VAL A 234 -8.83 -0.96 10.32
N SER A 235 -9.18 -1.20 11.58
CA SER A 235 -8.30 -0.92 12.72
C SER A 235 -7.01 -1.75 12.64
N GLN A 236 -7.11 -3.05 12.31
CA GLN A 236 -5.95 -3.93 12.11
C GLN A 236 -5.10 -3.50 10.92
N ILE A 237 -5.72 -3.18 9.79
CA ILE A 237 -5.01 -2.71 8.59
C ILE A 237 -4.22 -1.45 8.91
N LYS A 238 -4.87 -0.41 9.45
CA LYS A 238 -4.22 0.87 9.77
C LYS A 238 -3.06 0.70 10.76
N ARG A 239 -3.19 -0.20 11.73
CA ARG A 239 -2.13 -0.53 12.69
C ARG A 239 -0.92 -1.17 12.01
N ASN A 240 -1.15 -2.18 11.16
CA ASN A 240 -0.09 -2.91 10.47
C ASN A 240 0.56 -2.02 9.39
N GLU A 241 -0.22 -1.27 8.63
CA GLU A 241 0.25 -0.27 7.66
C GLU A 241 1.17 0.76 8.33
N SER A 242 0.77 1.29 9.49
CA SER A 242 1.59 2.25 10.24
C SER A 242 2.90 1.64 10.76
N LEU A 243 2.88 0.38 11.20
CA LEU A 243 4.10 -0.31 11.62
C LEU A 243 5.06 -0.53 10.46
N LEU A 244 4.57 -1.10 9.36
CA LEU A 244 5.38 -1.35 8.16
C LEU A 244 5.93 -0.04 7.57
N SER A 245 5.13 1.02 7.57
CA SER A 245 5.54 2.36 7.12
C SER A 245 6.64 2.94 8.01
N LEU A 246 6.55 2.78 9.33
CA LEU A 246 7.58 3.27 10.24
C LEU A 246 8.88 2.47 10.09
N ILE A 247 8.80 1.14 9.95
CA ILE A 247 9.98 0.31 9.67
C ILE A 247 10.65 0.77 8.37
N ARG A 248 9.88 0.95 7.29
CA ARG A 248 10.40 1.43 6.01
C ARG A 248 11.03 2.82 6.10
N ALA A 249 10.37 3.75 6.79
CA ALA A 249 10.92 5.10 6.95
C ALA A 249 12.26 5.07 7.70
N ARG A 250 12.40 4.26 8.74
CA ARG A 250 13.65 4.09 9.49
C ARG A 250 14.73 3.35 8.73
N LEU A 251 14.36 2.37 7.90
CA LEU A 251 15.30 1.77 6.95
C LEU A 251 15.93 2.82 6.06
N HIS A 252 15.11 3.69 5.46
CA HIS A 252 15.60 4.80 4.64
C HIS A 252 16.54 5.71 5.43
N LEU A 253 16.18 6.05 6.68
CA LEU A 253 17.00 6.95 7.52
C LEU A 253 18.34 6.33 7.90
N HIS A 254 18.38 5.04 8.26
CA HIS A 254 19.63 4.35 8.61
C HIS A 254 20.51 4.04 7.40
N ALA A 255 19.89 3.73 6.26
CA ALA A 255 20.61 3.47 5.01
C ALA A 255 21.09 4.77 4.31
N HIS A 256 20.59 5.94 4.68
CA HIS A 256 20.79 7.23 4.02
C HIS A 256 20.47 7.20 2.51
N ARG A 257 19.56 6.30 2.11
CA ARG A 257 19.09 6.09 0.74
C ARG A 257 17.75 5.39 0.74
N ARG A 258 17.15 5.25 -0.44
CA ARG A 258 16.01 4.38 -0.64
C ARG A 258 16.42 2.93 -0.36
N GLU A 259 15.89 2.35 0.71
CA GLU A 259 16.10 0.96 1.10
C GLU A 259 14.79 0.37 1.63
N ASP A 260 14.24 -0.59 0.90
CA ASP A 260 12.98 -1.23 1.24
C ASP A 260 13.17 -2.66 1.81
N ARG A 261 14.41 -3.21 1.75
CA ARG A 261 14.75 -4.54 2.24
C ARG A 261 15.36 -4.44 3.64
N LEU A 262 14.78 -5.18 4.57
CA LEU A 262 15.24 -5.24 5.96
C LEU A 262 16.44 -6.21 6.08
N VAL A 263 17.57 -5.78 5.50
CA VAL A 263 18.83 -6.55 5.47
C VAL A 263 19.40 -6.74 6.87
N PHE A 264 20.13 -7.84 7.11
CA PHE A 264 20.67 -8.17 8.42
C PHE A 264 21.45 -7.04 9.08
N ASP A 265 22.28 -6.34 8.32
CA ASP A 265 23.12 -5.25 8.82
C ASP A 265 22.31 -4.07 9.38
N LEU A 266 21.08 -3.86 8.89
CA LEU A 266 20.19 -2.78 9.32
C LEU A 266 19.19 -3.22 10.39
N GLN A 267 18.92 -4.53 10.56
CA GLN A 267 17.89 -5.02 11.50
C GLN A 267 18.13 -4.56 12.93
N THR A 268 19.38 -4.60 13.40
CA THR A 268 19.72 -4.20 14.77
C THR A 268 19.55 -2.68 14.94
N ALA A 269 20.12 -1.88 14.05
CA ALA A 269 20.01 -0.42 14.12
C ALA A 269 18.55 0.08 14.05
N VAL A 270 17.76 -0.52 13.14
CA VAL A 270 16.32 -0.22 13.07
C VAL A 270 15.62 -0.64 14.36
N ALA A 271 15.91 -1.82 14.93
CA ALA A 271 15.30 -2.29 16.17
C ALA A 271 15.61 -1.36 17.35
N GLU A 272 16.86 -0.94 17.49
CA GLU A 272 17.30 0.02 18.51
C GLU A 272 16.61 1.37 18.38
N SER A 273 16.39 1.84 17.16
CA SER A 273 15.61 3.06 16.91
C SER A 273 14.16 2.98 17.39
N PHE A 274 13.59 1.77 17.50
CA PHE A 274 12.30 1.52 18.15
C PHE A 274 12.39 1.48 19.68
N GLY A 275 13.59 1.60 20.26
CA GLY A 275 13.83 1.46 21.69
C GLY A 275 13.81 0.00 22.17
N TYR A 276 13.97 -0.97 21.25
CA TYR A 276 14.08 -2.37 21.66
C TYR A 276 15.48 -2.62 22.21
N THR A 277 15.53 -3.03 23.46
CA THR A 277 16.75 -3.43 24.17
C THR A 277 16.74 -4.94 24.37
N ALA A 278 17.90 -5.54 24.59
CA ALA A 278 17.99 -6.93 25.00
C ALA A 278 17.24 -7.10 26.31
N THR A 279 16.05 -7.71 26.28
CA THR A 279 15.23 -7.92 27.47
C THR A 279 15.89 -8.96 28.38
N GLN A 280 16.22 -8.57 29.61
CA GLN A 280 16.41 -9.51 30.67
C GLN A 280 15.05 -10.13 30.97
N GLY A 281 14.96 -11.46 30.90
CA GLY A 281 13.73 -12.16 31.27
C GLY A 281 13.30 -11.74 32.67
N GLN A 282 12.20 -11.01 32.82
CA GLN A 282 11.61 -10.71 34.10
C GLN A 282 11.01 -11.99 34.67
N GLY A 283 11.55 -12.40 35.85
CA GLY A 283 10.90 -13.28 36.80
C GLY A 283 10.85 -14.77 36.43
N GLY A 284 11.85 -15.51 36.87
CA GLY A 284 11.87 -16.96 36.95
C GLY A 284 13.28 -17.42 37.26
N THR A 285 13.39 -18.31 38.24
CA THR A 285 14.63 -18.97 38.69
C THR A 285 15.28 -19.87 37.62
N ASP A 286 14.78 -19.85 36.41
CA ASP A 286 15.26 -20.65 35.28
C ASP A 286 16.28 -19.86 34.44
N LYS A 287 17.57 -20.21 34.63
CA LYS A 287 18.75 -19.64 33.97
C LYS A 287 18.80 -19.92 32.44
N THR A 288 17.81 -20.59 31.86
CA THR A 288 17.78 -21.01 30.45
C THR A 288 16.99 -20.08 29.52
N LYS A 289 16.40 -18.96 30.01
CA LYS A 289 15.70 -18.03 29.15
C LYS A 289 16.68 -17.22 28.32
N VAL A 290 16.83 -17.61 27.05
CA VAL A 290 17.59 -16.91 26.04
C VAL A 290 17.09 -15.45 25.93
N ARG A 291 18.02 -14.51 26.10
CA ARG A 291 17.73 -13.07 25.90
C ARG A 291 17.35 -12.85 24.45
N ALA A 292 16.15 -12.40 24.19
CA ALA A 292 15.75 -12.02 22.84
C ALA A 292 16.56 -10.77 22.39
N ARG A 293 17.18 -10.85 21.23
CA ARG A 293 17.89 -9.72 20.62
C ARG A 293 16.91 -8.64 20.17
N PRO A 294 17.32 -7.36 20.12
CA PRO A 294 16.48 -6.29 19.58
C PRO A 294 15.92 -6.61 18.18
N SER A 295 16.79 -7.13 17.29
CA SER A 295 16.42 -7.56 15.94
C SER A 295 15.36 -8.66 15.93
N GLU A 296 15.43 -9.66 16.82
CA GLU A 296 14.42 -10.72 16.92
C GLU A 296 13.04 -10.15 17.34
N THR A 297 13.04 -9.15 18.21
CA THR A 297 11.81 -8.47 18.64
C THR A 297 11.19 -7.68 17.46
N LEU A 298 12.01 -6.97 16.68
CA LEU A 298 11.58 -6.28 15.48
C LEU A 298 11.02 -7.27 14.45
N MET A 299 11.77 -8.33 14.12
CA MET A 299 11.40 -9.32 13.13
C MET A 299 10.11 -10.06 13.49
N ARG A 300 9.92 -10.43 14.77
CA ARG A 300 8.67 -11.02 15.25
C ARG A 300 7.48 -10.11 15.00
N ARG A 301 7.62 -8.79 15.28
CA ARG A 301 6.54 -7.81 15.04
C ARG A 301 6.29 -7.61 13.55
N TYR A 302 7.35 -7.57 12.73
CA TYR A 302 7.25 -7.52 11.28
C TYR A 302 6.47 -8.71 10.74
N TYR A 303 6.85 -9.94 11.10
CA TYR A 303 6.19 -11.15 10.62
C TYR A 303 4.72 -11.22 11.01
N TRP A 304 4.35 -10.79 12.20
CA TRP A 304 2.95 -10.73 12.59
C TRP A 304 2.16 -9.72 11.76
N ALA A 305 2.74 -8.56 11.48
CA ALA A 305 2.11 -7.57 10.62
C ALA A 305 1.98 -8.07 9.18
N ALA A 306 3.05 -8.62 8.61
CA ALA A 306 3.06 -9.14 7.25
C ALA A 306 2.08 -10.32 7.09
N LYS A 307 2.03 -11.26 8.03
CA LYS A 307 1.01 -12.33 8.03
C LYS A 307 -0.41 -11.78 8.03
N ALA A 308 -0.69 -10.82 8.92
CA ALA A 308 -2.03 -10.24 9.01
C ALA A 308 -2.42 -9.50 7.72
N VAL A 309 -1.47 -8.76 7.13
CA VAL A 309 -1.68 -8.07 5.84
C VAL A 309 -1.93 -9.07 4.72
N ALA A 310 -1.13 -10.14 4.61
CA ALA A 310 -1.30 -11.15 3.57
C ALA A 310 -2.67 -11.84 3.66
N GLN A 311 -3.13 -12.19 4.88
CA GLN A 311 -4.44 -12.80 5.08
C GLN A 311 -5.58 -11.84 4.73
N LEU A 312 -5.50 -10.58 5.17
CA LEU A 312 -6.51 -9.58 4.85
C LEU A 312 -6.53 -9.23 3.36
N ASN A 313 -5.37 -9.13 2.72
CA ASN A 313 -5.25 -8.94 1.28
C ASN A 313 -6.03 -10.02 0.51
N GLN A 314 -5.81 -11.29 0.83
CA GLN A 314 -6.51 -12.41 0.19
C GLN A 314 -8.03 -12.32 0.37
N ILE A 315 -8.50 -12.08 1.61
CA ILE A 315 -9.94 -11.96 1.92
C ILE A 315 -10.57 -10.81 1.13
N LEU A 316 -9.89 -9.66 1.11
CA LEU A 316 -10.43 -8.45 0.49
C LEU A 316 -10.44 -8.52 -1.03
N LEU A 317 -9.41 -9.09 -1.64
CA LEU A 317 -9.38 -9.30 -3.09
C LEU A 317 -10.49 -10.26 -3.54
N LEU A 318 -10.70 -11.37 -2.83
CA LEU A 318 -11.83 -12.27 -3.11
C LEU A 318 -13.18 -11.57 -2.96
N ASN A 319 -13.37 -10.73 -1.94
CA ASN A 319 -14.60 -9.95 -1.79
C ASN A 319 -14.83 -8.96 -2.95
N ILE A 320 -13.76 -8.33 -3.43
CA ILE A 320 -13.84 -7.40 -4.56
C ILE A 320 -14.16 -8.19 -5.84
N GLU A 321 -13.51 -9.34 -6.05
CA GLU A 321 -13.76 -10.23 -7.17
C GLU A 321 -15.23 -10.69 -7.23
N GLU A 322 -15.77 -11.14 -6.08
CA GLU A 322 -17.19 -11.53 -5.98
C GLU A 322 -18.16 -10.38 -6.27
N ARG A 323 -17.78 -9.13 -5.97
CA ARG A 323 -18.60 -7.95 -6.30
C ARG A 323 -18.49 -7.53 -7.76
N LEU A 324 -17.31 -7.69 -8.36
CA LEU A 324 -17.11 -7.43 -9.79
C LEU A 324 -17.80 -8.48 -10.64
N ASN A 325 -17.80 -9.73 -10.19
CA ASN A 325 -18.35 -10.87 -10.91
C ASN A 325 -19.37 -11.60 -10.01
N PRO A 326 -20.56 -11.02 -9.75
CA PRO A 326 -21.56 -11.66 -8.90
C PRO A 326 -21.99 -13.00 -9.50
N SER A 327 -21.82 -14.06 -8.70
CA SER A 327 -22.24 -15.39 -9.10
C SER A 327 -23.77 -15.47 -9.17
N THR A 328 -24.29 -15.99 -10.29
CA THR A 328 -25.71 -16.33 -10.45
C THR A 328 -26.06 -17.73 -9.89
N HIS A 329 -25.06 -18.45 -9.39
CA HIS A 329 -25.26 -19.80 -8.86
C HIS A 329 -26.00 -19.76 -7.50
N THR A 330 -27.01 -20.60 -7.37
CA THR A 330 -27.70 -20.83 -6.10
C THR A 330 -26.78 -21.55 -5.12
N LEU A 331 -26.85 -21.15 -3.84
CA LEU A 331 -26.14 -21.86 -2.78
C LEU A 331 -26.69 -23.29 -2.66
N ARG A 332 -25.81 -24.29 -2.81
CA ARG A 332 -26.16 -25.70 -2.64
C ARG A 332 -25.76 -26.13 -1.22
N PRO A 333 -26.69 -26.54 -0.36
CA PRO A 333 -26.33 -26.98 0.99
C PRO A 333 -25.49 -28.26 0.93
N ILE A 334 -24.36 -28.27 1.67
CA ILE A 334 -23.56 -29.47 1.92
C ILE A 334 -24.06 -30.12 3.22
N ASN A 335 -24.23 -29.27 4.25
CA ASN A 335 -24.88 -29.65 5.52
C ASN A 335 -25.47 -28.39 6.20
N ALA A 336 -25.85 -28.47 7.46
CA ALA A 336 -26.45 -27.34 8.19
C ALA A 336 -25.48 -26.15 8.39
N ARG A 337 -24.19 -26.35 8.26
CA ARG A 337 -23.14 -25.36 8.54
C ARG A 337 -22.45 -24.83 7.29
N PHE A 338 -22.51 -25.54 6.18
CA PHE A 338 -21.74 -25.23 4.99
C PHE A 338 -22.54 -25.38 3.70
N HIS A 339 -22.25 -24.51 2.75
CA HIS A 339 -22.79 -24.50 1.39
C HIS A 339 -21.67 -24.58 0.35
N ASP A 340 -22.00 -25.12 -0.82
CA ASP A 340 -21.22 -24.95 -2.03
C ASP A 340 -21.75 -23.74 -2.79
N LYS A 341 -20.88 -22.75 -2.97
CA LYS A 341 -21.10 -21.54 -3.79
C LYS A 341 -20.21 -21.60 -5.01
N ALA A 342 -20.69 -22.18 -6.09
CA ALA A 342 -19.94 -22.31 -7.34
C ALA A 342 -18.55 -22.98 -7.18
N GLY A 343 -18.48 -24.01 -6.38
CA GLY A 343 -17.22 -24.72 -6.08
C GLY A 343 -16.39 -24.10 -4.95
N MET A 344 -16.92 -23.08 -4.28
CA MET A 344 -16.31 -22.48 -3.09
C MET A 344 -17.09 -22.90 -1.84
N LEU A 345 -16.38 -23.42 -0.83
CA LEU A 345 -16.98 -23.76 0.45
C LEU A 345 -17.34 -22.47 1.21
N GLU A 346 -18.62 -22.29 1.50
CA GLU A 346 -19.13 -21.10 2.20
C GLU A 346 -19.81 -21.48 3.52
N VAL A 347 -19.47 -20.75 4.60
CA VAL A 347 -20.13 -20.90 5.91
C VAL A 347 -21.57 -20.42 5.83
N ALA A 348 -22.50 -21.12 6.50
CA ALA A 348 -23.90 -20.72 6.58
C ALA A 348 -24.11 -19.45 7.44
N SER A 349 -23.23 -19.22 8.44
CA SER A 349 -23.27 -18.05 9.32
C SER A 349 -21.87 -17.46 9.52
N ASP A 350 -21.77 -16.11 9.61
CA ASP A 350 -20.51 -15.38 9.83
C ASP A 350 -19.90 -15.66 11.22
N ASP A 351 -20.71 -16.06 12.17
CA ASP A 351 -20.36 -16.35 13.56
C ASP A 351 -20.23 -17.85 13.87
N LEU A 352 -20.31 -18.71 12.84
CA LEU A 352 -20.26 -20.15 12.99
C LEU A 352 -19.14 -20.60 13.94
N TYR A 353 -17.92 -20.17 13.71
CA TYR A 353 -16.76 -20.60 14.50
C TYR A 353 -16.70 -19.96 15.89
N LEU A 354 -17.44 -18.87 16.13
CA LEU A 354 -17.53 -18.26 17.46
C LEU A 354 -18.41 -19.12 18.38
N HIS A 355 -19.45 -19.75 17.82
CA HIS A 355 -20.38 -20.62 18.56
C HIS A 355 -20.00 -22.09 18.51
N GLN A 356 -19.34 -22.52 17.41
CA GLN A 356 -18.92 -23.90 17.17
C GLN A 356 -17.46 -23.96 16.71
N PRO A 357 -16.47 -23.76 17.61
CA PRO A 357 -15.06 -23.70 17.24
C PRO A 357 -14.53 -24.95 16.52
N HIS A 358 -15.06 -26.14 16.85
CA HIS A 358 -14.71 -27.41 16.18
C HIS A 358 -15.03 -27.42 14.68
N ALA A 359 -16.00 -26.61 14.21
CA ALA A 359 -16.31 -26.48 12.80
C ALA A 359 -15.14 -25.92 11.95
N VAL A 360 -14.10 -25.38 12.60
CA VAL A 360 -12.84 -25.02 11.91
C VAL A 360 -12.20 -26.26 11.28
N LEU A 361 -12.12 -27.38 12.01
CA LEU A 361 -11.57 -28.64 11.48
C LEU A 361 -12.47 -29.23 10.41
N GLU A 362 -13.80 -29.18 10.62
CA GLU A 362 -14.77 -29.61 9.62
C GLU A 362 -14.63 -28.85 8.30
N THR A 363 -14.32 -27.55 8.34
CA THR A 363 -14.06 -26.76 7.11
C THR A 363 -12.96 -27.38 6.27
N PHE A 364 -11.84 -27.73 6.87
CA PHE A 364 -10.71 -28.34 6.16
C PHE A 364 -11.03 -29.78 5.70
N LEU A 365 -11.76 -30.53 6.50
CA LEU A 365 -12.23 -31.85 6.12
C LEU A 365 -13.12 -31.77 4.86
N LEU A 366 -14.14 -30.91 4.88
CA LEU A 366 -15.06 -30.74 3.75
C LEU A 366 -14.33 -30.19 2.52
N TYR A 367 -13.38 -29.26 2.69
CA TYR A 367 -12.56 -28.75 1.59
C TYR A 367 -11.79 -29.85 0.87
N GLN A 368 -11.29 -30.85 1.62
CA GLN A 368 -10.50 -31.93 1.06
C GLN A 368 -11.35 -33.10 0.52
N THR A 369 -12.51 -33.35 1.10
CA THR A 369 -13.30 -34.56 0.81
C THR A 369 -14.51 -34.31 -0.09
N THR A 370 -15.01 -33.06 -0.19
CA THR A 370 -16.19 -32.78 -1.00
C THR A 370 -15.83 -32.57 -2.46
N VAL A 371 -16.34 -33.44 -3.31
CA VAL A 371 -16.12 -33.38 -4.75
C VAL A 371 -16.68 -32.07 -5.33
N GLY A 372 -15.88 -31.37 -6.12
CA GLY A 372 -16.26 -30.10 -6.76
C GLY A 372 -15.90 -28.84 -5.98
N ILE A 373 -15.52 -28.96 -4.70
CA ILE A 373 -15.00 -27.82 -3.93
C ILE A 373 -13.54 -27.56 -4.34
N LYS A 374 -13.27 -26.33 -4.77
CA LYS A 374 -11.96 -25.86 -5.29
C LYS A 374 -11.28 -24.88 -4.35
N GLY A 375 -11.99 -24.31 -3.38
CA GLY A 375 -11.47 -23.29 -2.50
C GLY A 375 -12.44 -22.90 -1.38
N LEU A 376 -12.03 -21.92 -0.59
CA LEU A 376 -12.85 -21.30 0.46
C LEU A 376 -13.35 -19.94 -0.02
N SER A 377 -14.62 -19.62 0.20
CA SER A 377 -15.18 -18.31 -0.14
C SER A 377 -14.57 -17.20 0.73
N ALA A 378 -14.70 -15.95 0.29
CA ALA A 378 -14.26 -14.78 1.06
C ALA A 378 -14.93 -14.75 2.45
N ARG A 379 -16.21 -15.13 2.53
CA ARG A 379 -16.98 -15.22 3.77
C ARG A 379 -16.37 -16.25 4.74
N THR A 380 -16.04 -17.44 4.24
CA THR A 380 -15.41 -18.52 5.04
C THR A 380 -14.03 -18.11 5.53
N LEU A 381 -13.18 -17.54 4.64
CA LEU A 381 -11.85 -17.06 5.03
C LEU A 381 -11.92 -15.96 6.10
N ARG A 382 -12.89 -15.05 5.98
CA ARG A 382 -13.13 -14.00 7.00
C ARG A 382 -13.59 -14.60 8.32
N ALA A 383 -14.50 -15.55 8.30
CA ALA A 383 -14.96 -16.24 9.50
C ALA A 383 -13.80 -17.00 10.19
N LEU A 384 -12.97 -17.71 9.43
CA LEU A 384 -11.73 -18.35 9.93
C LEU A 384 -10.74 -17.34 10.51
N TYR A 385 -10.54 -16.20 9.83
CA TYR A 385 -9.67 -15.13 10.35
C TYR A 385 -10.17 -14.61 11.71
N ASN A 386 -11.47 -14.53 11.91
CA ASN A 386 -12.08 -14.10 13.18
C ASN A 386 -12.05 -15.21 14.23
N ALA A 387 -12.10 -16.48 13.84
CA ALA A 387 -12.09 -17.64 14.73
C ALA A 387 -10.87 -17.72 15.65
N ARG A 388 -9.73 -17.14 15.26
CA ARG A 388 -8.53 -17.06 16.10
C ARG A 388 -8.76 -16.47 17.49
N LYS A 389 -9.87 -15.71 17.69
CA LYS A 389 -10.23 -15.13 18.98
C LYS A 389 -10.75 -16.16 19.97
N VAL A 390 -11.27 -17.28 19.48
CA VAL A 390 -11.84 -18.37 20.27
C VAL A 390 -10.94 -19.61 20.34
N MET A 391 -9.80 -19.60 19.63
CA MET A 391 -8.78 -20.66 19.71
C MET A 391 -7.92 -20.49 20.96
N ASP A 392 -8.54 -20.61 22.11
CA ASP A 392 -7.90 -20.51 23.44
C ASP A 392 -7.30 -21.84 23.91
N GLY A 393 -6.96 -21.90 25.20
CA GLY A 393 -6.45 -23.13 25.81
C GLY A 393 -7.48 -24.25 25.95
N ALA A 394 -8.78 -23.93 26.02
CA ALA A 394 -9.85 -24.92 26.03
C ALA A 394 -10.00 -25.56 24.66
N PHE A 395 -10.08 -24.76 23.60
CA PHE A 395 -10.10 -25.23 22.21
C PHE A 395 -8.94 -26.17 21.87
N ARG A 396 -7.71 -25.86 22.37
CA ARG A 396 -6.52 -26.67 22.08
C ARG A 396 -6.49 -28.00 22.83
N ARG A 397 -7.30 -28.17 23.85
CA ARG A 397 -7.40 -29.39 24.67
C ARG A 397 -8.66 -30.20 24.37
N ASP A 398 -9.48 -29.71 23.48
CA ASP A 398 -10.66 -30.41 22.99
C ASP A 398 -10.20 -31.63 22.17
N PRO A 399 -10.58 -32.89 22.56
CA PRO A 399 -10.10 -34.11 21.91
C PRO A 399 -10.60 -34.30 20.47
#